data_412e4ca1f871d01582d39e7e7c5bff3c
#
_entry.id   412e4ca1f871d01582d39e7e7c5bff3c
#
_cell.length_a   1.000
_cell.length_b   1.000
_cell.length_c   1.000
_cell.angle_alpha   90.00
_cell.angle_beta   90.00
_cell.angle_gamma   90.00
#
_symmetry.space_group_name_H-M   'P 1'
#
loop_
_entity.id
_entity.type
_entity.pdbx_description
1 polymer ?
#
loop_
_entity_poly.entity_id
_entity_poly.type
_entity_poly.pdbx_seq_one_letter_code
_entity_poly.pdbx_strand_id
1 'polypeptide(L)'
;MNKTSLYIISFLLFFGGMIWWSKNLQKNDPDIISRTGLHWHPQLTIYAKGEKQEVSPNIGMTGGAMMPMHTHEPDGTIHVESGGIVRKKDVTLGQFFKIWGRDINSFGINMTMTINGEENTELSEYVIQDGDKIELRYE
;
A
#
# COMPACT_ATOMS: atom_id res chain seq x y z
N MET A 1 -10.44 33.91 41.95
CA MET A 1 -9.63 33.64 40.74
C MET A 1 -9.54 34.95 39.98
N ASN A 2 -8.37 35.42 39.65
CA ASN A 2 -8.25 36.67 38.90
C ASN A 2 -8.53 36.42 37.40
N LYS A 3 -8.84 37.50 36.65
CA LYS A 3 -9.19 37.37 35.21
C LYS A 3 -8.07 36.72 34.39
N THR A 4 -6.81 36.99 34.72
CA THR A 4 -5.66 36.42 34.08
C THR A 4 -5.57 34.89 34.21
N SER A 5 -5.82 34.37 35.43
CA SER A 5 -5.87 32.95 35.71
C SER A 5 -7.00 32.25 34.92
N LEU A 6 -8.13 32.92 34.78
CA LEU A 6 -9.28 32.40 34.00
C LEU A 6 -8.92 32.27 32.52
N TYR A 7 -8.26 33.27 31.95
CA TYR A 7 -7.79 33.21 30.52
C TYR A 7 -6.78 32.12 30.31
N ILE A 8 -5.81 31.93 31.20
CA ILE A 8 -4.80 30.88 31.09
C ILE A 8 -5.46 29.50 31.13
N ILE A 9 -6.40 29.28 32.07
CA ILE A 9 -7.11 27.99 32.16
C ILE A 9 -7.92 27.73 30.89
N SER A 10 -8.66 28.73 30.40
CA SER A 10 -9.46 28.61 29.16
C SER A 10 -8.57 28.28 27.96
N PHE A 11 -7.41 28.92 27.83
CA PHE A 11 -6.44 28.66 26.77
C PHE A 11 -5.92 27.22 26.84
N LEU A 12 -5.51 26.74 28.02
CA LEU A 12 -5.02 25.38 28.21
C LEU A 12 -6.08 24.32 27.89
N LEU A 13 -7.33 24.55 28.30
CA LEU A 13 -8.44 23.65 27.99
C LEU A 13 -8.74 23.61 26.48
N PHE A 14 -8.74 24.77 25.82
CA PHE A 14 -8.99 24.86 24.39
C PHE A 14 -7.90 24.15 23.58
N PHE A 15 -6.62 24.47 23.84
CA PHE A 15 -5.52 23.83 23.11
C PHE A 15 -5.34 22.36 23.47
N GLY A 16 -5.52 21.98 24.74
CA GLY A 16 -5.53 20.59 25.17
C GLY A 16 -6.63 19.78 24.49
N GLY A 17 -7.81 20.36 24.39
CA GLY A 17 -8.97 19.79 23.68
C GLY A 17 -8.69 19.62 22.18
N MET A 18 -8.09 20.63 21.53
CA MET A 18 -7.73 20.54 20.11
C MET A 18 -6.69 19.45 19.84
N ILE A 19 -5.68 19.34 20.70
CA ILE A 19 -4.64 18.29 20.58
C ILE A 19 -5.25 16.91 20.76
N TRP A 20 -6.10 16.74 21.77
CA TRP A 20 -6.80 15.48 22.03
C TRP A 20 -7.71 15.10 20.84
N TRP A 21 -8.50 16.07 20.33
CA TRP A 21 -9.38 15.89 19.18
C TRP A 21 -8.58 15.47 17.92
N SER A 22 -7.49 16.18 17.63
CA SER A 22 -6.61 15.87 16.48
C SER A 22 -6.04 14.46 16.57
N LYS A 23 -5.54 14.06 17.75
CA LYS A 23 -5.01 12.70 17.96
C LYS A 23 -6.09 11.63 17.83
N ASN A 24 -7.30 11.92 18.29
CA ASN A 24 -8.41 10.97 18.22
C ASN A 24 -8.90 10.78 16.78
N LEU A 25 -8.94 11.84 15.97
CA LEU A 25 -9.26 11.76 14.55
C LEU A 25 -8.22 10.91 13.79
N GLN A 26 -6.94 11.14 14.03
CA GLN A 26 -5.88 10.38 13.40
C GLN A 26 -5.87 8.90 13.81
N LYS A 27 -6.25 8.59 15.03
CA LYS A 27 -6.28 7.21 15.56
C LYS A 27 -7.31 6.34 14.83
N ASN A 28 -8.37 6.94 14.32
CA ASN A 28 -9.50 6.26 13.68
C ASN A 28 -9.55 6.46 12.16
N ASP A 29 -8.42 6.86 11.52
CA ASP A 29 -8.37 6.98 10.06
C ASP A 29 -8.40 5.57 9.43
N PRO A 30 -9.50 5.20 8.71
CA PRO A 30 -9.68 3.86 8.15
C PRO A 30 -8.75 3.59 6.95
N ASP A 31 -8.08 4.62 6.44
CA ASP A 31 -7.14 4.49 5.34
C ASP A 31 -5.73 4.12 5.81
N ILE A 32 -5.44 4.21 7.11
CA ILE A 32 -4.15 3.85 7.66
C ILE A 32 -4.11 2.36 7.96
N ILE A 33 -3.19 1.64 7.28
CA ILE A 33 -2.89 0.23 7.51
C ILE A 33 -1.92 0.07 8.68
N SER A 34 -0.85 0.85 8.69
CA SER A 34 0.16 0.82 9.75
C SER A 34 0.64 2.24 10.09
N ARG A 35 0.98 2.47 11.36
CA ARG A 35 1.57 3.74 11.84
C ARG A 35 3.07 3.63 12.12
N THR A 36 3.58 2.41 12.15
CA THR A 36 4.97 2.12 12.55
C THR A 36 5.77 1.42 11.46
N GLY A 37 5.23 1.39 10.25
CA GLY A 37 5.81 0.67 9.13
C GLY A 37 5.24 -0.73 8.96
N LEU A 38 5.64 -1.40 7.88
CA LEU A 38 5.32 -2.78 7.59
C LEU A 38 6.43 -3.43 6.76
N HIS A 39 6.43 -4.77 6.72
CA HIS A 39 7.34 -5.57 5.93
C HIS A 39 6.59 -6.82 5.47
N TRP A 40 6.13 -6.83 4.21
CA TRP A 40 5.27 -7.85 3.62
C TRP A 40 5.90 -8.47 2.38
N HIS A 41 5.51 -9.72 2.07
CA HIS A 41 6.00 -10.50 0.93
C HIS A 41 4.86 -11.15 0.14
N PRO A 42 3.97 -10.40 -0.50
CA PRO A 42 3.01 -10.95 -1.44
C PRO A 42 3.72 -11.47 -2.69
N GLN A 43 3.10 -12.43 -3.37
CA GLN A 43 3.60 -13.03 -4.59
C GLN A 43 2.67 -12.73 -5.77
N LEU A 44 3.22 -12.17 -6.85
CA LEU A 44 2.51 -11.87 -8.09
C LEU A 44 2.89 -12.90 -9.17
N THR A 45 1.88 -13.53 -9.77
CA THR A 45 2.02 -14.36 -10.94
C THR A 45 1.16 -13.81 -12.07
N ILE A 46 1.72 -13.68 -13.26
CA ILE A 46 1.04 -13.16 -14.44
C ILE A 46 1.04 -14.23 -15.53
N TYR A 47 -0.12 -14.49 -16.12
CA TYR A 47 -0.26 -15.33 -17.31
C TYR A 47 -0.84 -14.50 -18.46
N ALA A 48 -0.24 -14.57 -19.63
CA ALA A 48 -0.76 -14.01 -20.87
C ALA A 48 -0.87 -15.11 -21.92
N LYS A 49 -2.08 -15.32 -22.46
CA LYS A 49 -2.38 -16.39 -23.42
C LYS A 49 -1.96 -17.79 -22.92
N GLY A 50 -2.09 -18.02 -21.61
CA GLY A 50 -1.72 -19.27 -20.95
C GLY A 50 -0.23 -19.41 -20.60
N GLU A 51 0.63 -18.50 -21.02
CA GLU A 51 2.06 -18.52 -20.71
C GLU A 51 2.37 -17.62 -19.50
N LYS A 52 3.19 -18.15 -18.57
CA LYS A 52 3.67 -17.38 -17.43
C LYS A 52 4.63 -16.28 -17.88
N GLN A 53 4.34 -15.07 -17.46
CA GLN A 53 5.19 -13.90 -17.72
C GLN A 53 6.13 -13.66 -16.54
N GLU A 54 7.34 -13.22 -16.84
CA GLU A 54 8.32 -12.87 -15.81
C GLU A 54 7.98 -11.51 -15.20
N VAL A 55 7.97 -11.45 -13.86
CA VAL A 55 8.00 -10.20 -13.12
C VAL A 55 9.46 -9.79 -13.00
N SER A 56 9.84 -8.66 -13.58
CA SER A 56 11.24 -8.25 -13.65
C SER A 56 11.87 -8.13 -12.26
N PRO A 57 13.15 -8.51 -12.11
CA PRO A 57 13.88 -8.17 -10.88
C PRO A 57 14.16 -6.67 -10.82
N ASN A 58 14.48 -6.18 -9.63
CA ASN A 58 14.88 -4.79 -9.36
C ASN A 58 13.82 -3.71 -9.72
N ILE A 59 12.54 -4.08 -9.80
CA ILE A 59 11.46 -3.09 -9.87
C ILE A 59 11.53 -2.22 -8.62
N GLY A 60 11.39 -0.89 -8.76
CA GLY A 60 11.44 0.04 -7.63
C GLY A 60 12.82 0.24 -7.02
N MET A 61 13.88 -0.26 -7.69
CA MET A 61 15.26 -0.06 -7.27
C MET A 61 15.96 0.95 -8.19
N THR A 62 16.38 2.09 -7.66
CA THR A 62 17.01 3.15 -8.43
C THR A 62 18.19 3.76 -7.68
N GLY A 63 19.41 3.66 -8.25
CA GLY A 63 20.58 4.36 -7.73
C GLY A 63 20.97 4.01 -6.29
N GLY A 64 20.66 2.78 -5.83
CA GLY A 64 20.94 2.34 -4.45
C GLY A 64 19.82 2.67 -3.45
N ALA A 65 18.73 3.30 -3.89
CA ALA A 65 17.53 3.51 -3.09
C ALA A 65 16.46 2.47 -3.46
N MET A 66 15.71 1.99 -2.47
CA MET A 66 14.57 1.10 -2.62
C MET A 66 13.28 1.89 -2.41
N MET A 67 12.32 1.74 -3.34
CA MET A 67 10.98 2.24 -3.16
C MET A 67 10.20 1.36 -2.17
N PRO A 68 9.14 1.86 -1.54
CA PRO A 68 8.34 1.08 -0.59
C PRO A 68 7.79 -0.25 -1.13
N MET A 69 7.61 -0.35 -2.45
CA MET A 69 7.29 -1.61 -3.14
C MET A 69 8.38 -1.87 -4.17
N HIS A 70 9.02 -3.03 -4.09
CA HIS A 70 10.14 -3.40 -4.97
C HIS A 70 10.26 -4.93 -5.12
N THR A 71 11.08 -5.37 -6.08
CA THR A 71 11.43 -6.78 -6.28
C THR A 71 12.95 -6.93 -6.30
N HIS A 72 13.45 -8.08 -5.86
CA HIS A 72 14.86 -8.46 -5.96
C HIS A 72 15.07 -9.51 -7.05
N GLU A 73 14.27 -10.57 -7.02
CA GLU A 73 14.36 -11.72 -7.90
C GLU A 73 13.21 -11.76 -8.92
N PRO A 74 13.36 -12.49 -10.05
CA PRO A 74 12.31 -12.61 -11.08
C PRO A 74 11.25 -13.67 -10.71
N ASP A 75 11.09 -14.00 -9.44
CA ASP A 75 10.16 -15.00 -8.91
C ASP A 75 8.75 -14.49 -8.69
N GLY A 76 8.56 -13.15 -8.76
CA GLY A 76 7.28 -12.48 -8.54
C GLY A 76 7.03 -12.09 -7.09
N THR A 77 7.99 -12.27 -6.18
CA THR A 77 7.88 -11.78 -4.81
C THR A 77 8.01 -10.26 -4.79
N ILE A 78 6.98 -9.58 -4.29
CA ILE A 78 6.98 -8.13 -4.09
C ILE A 78 7.35 -7.88 -2.62
N HIS A 79 8.42 -7.14 -2.39
CA HIS A 79 8.74 -6.62 -1.07
C HIS A 79 7.98 -5.32 -0.84
N VAL A 80 7.19 -5.25 0.21
CA VAL A 80 6.48 -4.04 0.64
C VAL A 80 7.07 -3.60 1.97
N GLU A 81 7.96 -2.62 1.93
CA GLU A 81 8.74 -2.17 3.08
C GLU A 81 8.56 -0.67 3.32
N SER A 82 8.19 -0.32 4.53
CA SER A 82 8.04 1.07 4.94
C SER A 82 8.31 1.24 6.42
N GLY A 83 9.03 2.29 6.80
CA GLY A 83 9.36 2.60 8.19
C GLY A 83 8.42 3.60 8.87
N GLY A 84 7.29 3.97 8.26
CA GLY A 84 6.41 5.03 8.75
C GLY A 84 4.92 4.73 8.61
N ILE A 85 4.12 5.79 8.49
CA ILE A 85 2.69 5.65 8.26
C ILE A 85 2.45 5.12 6.86
N VAL A 86 1.72 4.01 6.75
CA VAL A 86 1.32 3.37 5.49
C VAL A 86 -0.18 3.46 5.33
N ARG A 87 -0.62 3.95 4.19
CA ARG A 87 -2.03 4.06 3.81
C ARG A 87 -2.38 3.01 2.75
N LYS A 88 -3.68 2.68 2.64
CA LYS A 88 -4.19 1.75 1.63
C LYS A 88 -3.69 2.07 0.22
N LYS A 89 -3.76 3.34 -0.17
CA LYS A 89 -3.31 3.80 -1.50
C LYS A 89 -1.82 3.57 -1.79
N ASP A 90 -1.00 3.43 -0.75
CA ASP A 90 0.45 3.27 -0.89
C ASP A 90 0.85 1.83 -1.23
N VAL A 91 -0.08 0.87 -1.02
CA VAL A 91 0.16 -0.57 -1.18
C VAL A 91 -0.90 -1.25 -2.05
N THR A 92 -1.46 -0.53 -3.04
CA THR A 92 -2.36 -1.14 -4.04
C THR A 92 -1.58 -1.86 -5.12
N LEU A 93 -2.22 -2.82 -5.78
CA LEU A 93 -1.65 -3.50 -6.96
C LEU A 93 -1.33 -2.49 -8.07
N GLY A 94 -2.21 -1.51 -8.31
CA GLY A 94 -1.97 -0.43 -9.27
C GLY A 94 -0.74 0.42 -8.92
N GLN A 95 -0.48 0.66 -7.61
CA GLN A 95 0.73 1.37 -7.18
C GLN A 95 2.00 0.57 -7.52
N PHE A 96 1.98 -0.76 -7.36
CA PHE A 96 3.10 -1.60 -7.77
C PHE A 96 3.36 -1.50 -9.29
N PHE A 97 2.32 -1.62 -10.12
CA PHE A 97 2.44 -1.48 -11.58
C PHE A 97 2.95 -0.09 -12.00
N LYS A 98 2.52 0.95 -11.29
CA LYS A 98 3.03 2.32 -11.49
C LYS A 98 4.54 2.43 -11.19
N ILE A 99 5.00 1.80 -10.10
CA ILE A 99 6.44 1.73 -9.76
C ILE A 99 7.20 0.93 -10.82
N TRP A 100 6.61 -0.15 -11.34
CA TRP A 100 7.18 -0.94 -12.43
C TRP A 100 7.29 -0.16 -13.75
N GLY A 101 6.51 0.91 -13.90
CA GLY A 101 6.42 1.67 -15.15
C GLY A 101 5.66 0.93 -16.24
N ARG A 102 4.78 0.00 -15.88
CA ARG A 102 3.92 -0.78 -16.79
C ARG A 102 2.45 -0.54 -16.50
N ASP A 103 1.64 -0.49 -17.54
CA ASP A 103 0.19 -0.54 -17.39
C ASP A 103 -0.23 -1.98 -17.03
N ILE A 104 -1.11 -2.12 -16.05
CA ILE A 104 -1.65 -3.42 -15.65
C ILE A 104 -2.32 -4.14 -16.83
N ASN A 105 -2.89 -3.41 -17.80
CA ASN A 105 -3.52 -3.95 -18.99
C ASN A 105 -2.52 -4.22 -20.14
N SER A 106 -1.22 -4.03 -19.96
CA SER A 106 -0.22 -4.18 -21.03
C SER A 106 0.08 -5.63 -21.43
N PHE A 107 -0.44 -6.62 -20.71
CA PHE A 107 -0.18 -8.04 -20.95
C PHE A 107 -1.20 -8.72 -21.87
N GLY A 108 -2.36 -8.10 -22.11
CA GLY A 108 -3.43 -8.64 -22.96
C GLY A 108 -4.77 -7.99 -22.67
N ILE A 109 -5.82 -8.66 -23.11
CA ILE A 109 -7.22 -8.23 -22.90
C ILE A 109 -7.90 -9.18 -21.90
N ASN A 110 -9.13 -8.82 -21.48
CA ASN A 110 -9.97 -9.67 -20.61
C ASN A 110 -9.23 -10.16 -19.37
N MET A 111 -8.60 -9.21 -18.63
CA MET A 111 -7.90 -9.53 -17.40
C MET A 111 -8.85 -10.09 -16.34
N THR A 112 -8.49 -11.23 -15.77
CA THR A 112 -9.08 -11.78 -14.54
C THR A 112 -8.03 -11.79 -13.44
N MET A 113 -8.48 -11.65 -12.20
CA MET A 113 -7.61 -11.66 -11.02
C MET A 113 -8.13 -12.63 -9.98
N THR A 114 -7.24 -13.41 -9.38
CA THR A 114 -7.52 -14.16 -8.15
C THR A 114 -6.54 -13.79 -7.05
N ILE A 115 -7.03 -13.81 -5.82
CA ILE A 115 -6.25 -13.64 -4.59
C ILE A 115 -6.41 -14.91 -3.76
N ASN A 116 -5.30 -15.58 -3.48
CA ASN A 116 -5.28 -16.84 -2.74
C ASN A 116 -6.21 -17.92 -3.36
N GLY A 117 -6.42 -17.86 -4.69
CA GLY A 117 -7.25 -18.77 -5.45
C GLY A 117 -8.73 -18.36 -5.56
N GLU A 118 -9.16 -17.27 -4.94
CA GLU A 118 -10.51 -16.74 -5.02
C GLU A 118 -10.59 -15.55 -5.99
N GLU A 119 -11.65 -15.47 -6.80
CA GLU A 119 -11.83 -14.36 -7.75
C GLU A 119 -11.94 -13.03 -7.02
N ASN A 120 -11.25 -12.01 -7.54
CA ASN A 120 -11.28 -10.65 -7.03
C ASN A 120 -11.48 -9.65 -8.17
N THR A 121 -12.38 -8.70 -7.98
CA THR A 121 -12.76 -7.69 -8.99
C THR A 121 -12.22 -6.29 -8.70
N GLU A 122 -11.45 -6.11 -7.63
CA GLU A 122 -10.87 -4.81 -7.26
C GLU A 122 -9.72 -4.41 -8.19
N LEU A 123 -9.07 -5.39 -8.83
CA LEU A 123 -8.02 -5.20 -9.85
C LEU A 123 -6.91 -4.27 -9.34
N SER A 124 -6.68 -3.13 -10.02
CA SER A 124 -5.66 -2.14 -9.64
C SER A 124 -5.87 -1.52 -8.25
N GLU A 125 -7.12 -1.47 -7.80
CA GLU A 125 -7.46 -0.88 -6.48
C GLU A 125 -7.26 -1.87 -5.33
N TYR A 126 -6.99 -3.15 -5.62
CA TYR A 126 -6.77 -4.14 -4.59
C TYR A 126 -5.61 -3.73 -3.66
N VAL A 127 -5.92 -3.70 -2.36
CA VAL A 127 -4.95 -3.40 -1.29
C VAL A 127 -4.23 -4.70 -0.93
N ILE A 128 -3.00 -4.83 -1.37
CA ILE A 128 -2.15 -6.00 -1.15
C ILE A 128 -1.94 -6.24 0.35
N GLN A 129 -1.91 -7.52 0.76
CA GLN A 129 -1.66 -7.94 2.12
C GLN A 129 -0.46 -8.89 2.19
N ASP A 130 0.07 -9.10 3.40
CA ASP A 130 1.19 -10.00 3.59
C ASP A 130 0.84 -11.45 3.22
N GLY A 131 1.73 -12.07 2.45
CA GLY A 131 1.58 -13.46 2.02
C GLY A 131 0.52 -13.72 0.96
N ASP A 132 -0.11 -12.68 0.39
CA ASP A 132 -1.05 -12.84 -0.71
C ASP A 132 -0.42 -13.54 -1.91
N LYS A 133 -1.19 -14.44 -2.53
CA LYS A 133 -0.91 -15.03 -3.82
C LYS A 133 -1.82 -14.40 -4.86
N ILE A 134 -1.29 -13.42 -5.56
CA ILE A 134 -2.01 -12.63 -6.58
C ILE A 134 -1.74 -13.28 -7.93
N GLU A 135 -2.79 -13.68 -8.62
CA GLU A 135 -2.67 -14.21 -9.96
C GLU A 135 -3.48 -13.37 -10.95
N LEU A 136 -2.83 -12.89 -12.00
CA LEU A 136 -3.45 -12.18 -13.12
C LEU A 136 -3.41 -13.06 -14.37
N ARG A 137 -4.54 -13.17 -15.07
CA ARG A 137 -4.65 -13.89 -16.34
C ARG A 137 -5.24 -13.00 -17.41
N TYR A 138 -4.60 -13.03 -18.58
CA TYR A 138 -4.96 -12.26 -19.78
C TYR A 138 -5.13 -13.21 -20.98
N GLU A 139 -6.10 -12.85 -21.84
CA GLU A 139 -6.32 -13.48 -23.15
C GLU A 139 -5.48 -12.85 -24.26
#